data_4743fa6eba53a55120d65a6f55ca3383
#
_entry.id   4743fa6eba53a55120d65a6f55ca3383
#
_cell.length_a   1.000
_cell.length_b   1.000
_cell.length_c   1.000
_cell.angle_alpha   90.00
_cell.angle_beta   90.00
_cell.angle_gamma   90.00
#
_symmetry.space_group_name_H-M   'P 1'
#
loop_
_entity.id
_entity.type
_entity.pdbx_description
1 polymer ?
#
loop_
_entity_poly.entity_id
_entity_poly.type
_entity_poly.pdbx_seq_one_letter_code
_entity_poly.pdbx_strand_id
1 'polypeptide(L)'
;MSIARHHNEWLSLLEVSGPFLSLPVLMRVFPQGLEEQDSEARKNLRIAHDEWEADGRDPAIHTAWLEFVLGTALEYPENHLLSGQAFPPGLDVRVPEHNEILRPTWVLKASEEAQPRLLFSAYPPEQSLDRAVMGMAWKASPATRMMTLLHGTGVPLGLVTN
;
A
#
# COMPACT_ATOMS: atom_id res chain seq x y z
N MET A 1 14.73 8.14 -26.50
CA MET A 1 14.79 6.84 -25.74
C MET A 1 13.57 6.01 -26.13
N SER A 2 13.69 4.67 -26.23
CA SER A 2 12.52 3.83 -26.48
C SER A 2 11.68 3.73 -25.20
N ILE A 3 10.35 3.84 -25.31
CA ILE A 3 9.39 3.71 -24.20
C ILE A 3 9.58 2.37 -23.46
N ALA A 4 9.81 1.29 -24.21
CA ALA A 4 10.10 -0.03 -23.64
C ALA A 4 11.36 -0.03 -22.75
N ARG A 5 12.40 0.73 -23.11
CA ARG A 5 13.62 0.88 -22.31
C ARG A 5 13.34 1.59 -20.98
N HIS A 6 12.55 2.67 -21.03
CA HIS A 6 12.16 3.40 -19.83
C HIS A 6 11.41 2.50 -18.83
N HIS A 7 10.43 1.72 -19.32
CA HIS A 7 9.73 0.76 -18.45
C HIS A 7 10.63 -0.35 -17.90
N ASN A 8 11.58 -0.84 -18.69
CA ASN A 8 12.54 -1.84 -18.22
C ASN A 8 13.49 -1.31 -17.15
N GLU A 9 13.95 -0.06 -17.28
CA GLU A 9 14.79 0.59 -16.28
C GLU A 9 14.05 0.71 -14.94
N TRP A 10 12.78 1.13 -14.98
CA TRP A 10 11.95 1.21 -13.78
C TRP A 10 11.68 -0.16 -13.15
N LEU A 11 11.31 -1.16 -13.94
CA LEU A 11 11.04 -2.52 -13.46
C LEU A 11 12.29 -3.18 -12.86
N SER A 12 13.49 -2.82 -13.30
CA SER A 12 14.73 -3.36 -12.75
C SER A 12 15.02 -2.92 -11.30
N LEU A 13 14.33 -1.88 -10.83
CA LEU A 13 14.41 -1.40 -9.44
C LEU A 13 13.47 -2.16 -8.49
N LEU A 14 12.61 -3.03 -9.01
CA LEU A 14 11.62 -3.78 -8.25
C LEU A 14 11.96 -5.26 -8.23
N GLU A 15 11.86 -5.87 -7.07
CA GLU A 15 11.79 -7.33 -6.96
C GLU A 15 10.33 -7.76 -7.19
N VAL A 16 10.07 -8.40 -8.32
CA VAL A 16 8.71 -8.84 -8.70
C VAL A 16 8.57 -10.32 -8.44
N SER A 17 7.68 -10.67 -7.52
CA SER A 17 7.26 -12.04 -7.26
C SER A 17 5.82 -12.23 -7.72
N GLY A 18 5.62 -13.06 -8.75
CA GLY A 18 4.30 -13.29 -9.35
C GLY A 18 3.90 -12.29 -10.45
N PRO A 19 2.67 -12.38 -10.97
CA PRO A 19 2.18 -11.51 -12.04
C PRO A 19 1.83 -10.13 -11.49
N PHE A 20 2.79 -9.22 -11.55
CA PHE A 20 2.60 -7.79 -11.29
C PHE A 20 2.40 -7.03 -12.62
N LEU A 21 2.84 -5.78 -12.74
CA LEU A 21 2.73 -5.03 -14.00
C LEU A 21 3.78 -5.51 -15.01
N SER A 22 3.36 -6.33 -15.96
CA SER A 22 4.25 -6.77 -17.04
C SER A 22 4.49 -5.66 -18.06
N LEU A 23 5.61 -5.72 -18.80
CA LEU A 23 5.93 -4.76 -19.84
C LEU A 23 4.80 -4.55 -20.87
N PRO A 24 4.11 -5.59 -21.38
CA PRO A 24 2.95 -5.38 -22.26
C PRO A 24 1.81 -4.60 -21.62
N VAL A 25 1.56 -4.78 -20.31
CA VAL A 25 0.55 -4.01 -19.58
C VAL A 25 0.99 -2.56 -19.44
N LEU A 26 2.24 -2.29 -19.04
CA LEU A 26 2.77 -0.93 -18.95
C LEU A 26 2.71 -0.19 -20.28
N MET A 27 3.08 -0.83 -21.37
CA MET A 27 3.00 -0.22 -22.71
C MET A 27 1.55 0.07 -23.16
N ARG A 28 0.59 -0.72 -22.68
CA ARG A 28 -0.83 -0.49 -22.97
C ARG A 28 -1.43 0.63 -22.12
N VAL A 29 -1.07 0.70 -20.85
CA VAL A 29 -1.62 1.68 -19.91
C VAL A 29 -0.91 3.03 -20.06
N PHE A 30 0.40 3.01 -20.26
CA PHE A 30 1.26 4.19 -20.41
C PHE A 30 1.98 4.19 -21.78
N PRO A 31 1.25 4.35 -22.89
CA PRO A 31 1.83 4.25 -24.24
C PRO A 31 2.88 5.32 -24.54
N GLN A 32 2.83 6.45 -23.83
CA GLN A 32 3.81 7.55 -23.95
C GLN A 32 4.97 7.45 -22.94
N GLY A 33 4.97 6.42 -22.09
CA GLY A 33 5.86 6.31 -20.94
C GLY A 33 5.27 6.95 -19.69
N LEU A 34 6.03 6.92 -18.60
CA LEU A 34 5.66 7.61 -17.37
C LEU A 34 5.93 9.11 -17.52
N GLU A 35 5.13 9.94 -16.86
CA GLU A 35 5.32 11.39 -16.83
C GLU A 35 6.67 11.76 -16.19
N GLU A 36 7.25 12.88 -16.61
CA GLU A 36 8.45 13.41 -15.98
C GLU A 36 8.12 13.84 -14.54
N GLN A 37 9.00 13.44 -13.61
CA GLN A 37 8.82 13.80 -12.21
C GLN A 37 9.00 15.31 -12.00
N ASP A 38 8.06 15.91 -11.29
CA ASP A 38 8.22 17.26 -10.77
C ASP A 38 9.40 17.30 -9.77
N SER A 39 10.33 18.23 -10.03
CA SER A 39 11.53 18.40 -9.20
C SER A 39 11.21 18.83 -7.76
N GLU A 40 10.14 19.59 -7.57
CA GLU A 40 9.68 20.04 -6.25
C GLU A 40 9.01 18.89 -5.48
N ALA A 41 8.12 18.13 -6.12
CA ALA A 41 7.53 16.93 -5.55
C ALA A 41 8.59 15.91 -5.11
N ARG A 42 9.60 15.69 -5.94
CA ARG A 42 10.76 14.83 -5.62
C ARG A 42 11.57 15.33 -4.42
N LYS A 43 11.78 16.65 -4.32
CA LYS A 43 12.47 17.26 -3.17
C LYS A 43 11.67 17.08 -1.88
N ASN A 44 10.36 17.34 -1.94
CA ASN A 44 9.47 17.20 -0.79
C ASN A 44 9.38 15.75 -0.32
N LEU A 45 9.31 14.80 -1.25
CA LEU A 45 9.34 13.37 -0.93
C LEU A 45 10.63 12.97 -0.20
N ARG A 46 11.78 13.50 -0.65
CA ARG A 46 13.07 13.24 0.00
C ARG A 46 13.11 13.81 1.42
N ILE A 47 12.66 15.06 1.61
CA ILE A 47 12.63 15.69 2.95
C ILE A 47 11.75 14.87 3.90
N ALA A 48 10.55 14.53 3.47
CA ALA A 48 9.64 13.72 4.29
C ALA A 48 10.21 12.32 4.60
N HIS A 49 10.92 11.70 3.65
CA HIS A 49 11.60 10.42 3.87
C HIS A 49 12.74 10.56 4.89
N ASP A 50 13.57 11.60 4.77
CA ASP A 50 14.69 11.83 5.68
C ASP A 50 14.20 12.07 7.13
N GLU A 51 13.09 12.81 7.29
CA GLU A 51 12.42 12.99 8.58
C GLU A 51 11.90 11.65 9.15
N TRP A 52 11.25 10.86 8.32
CA TRP A 52 10.79 9.53 8.70
C TRP A 52 11.96 8.60 9.06
N GLU A 53 13.05 8.60 8.29
CA GLU A 53 14.23 7.78 8.56
C GLU A 53 14.89 8.14 9.89
N ALA A 54 14.89 9.42 10.27
CA ALA A 54 15.46 9.89 11.52
C ALA A 54 14.65 9.42 12.74
N ASP A 55 13.33 9.49 12.69
CA ASP A 55 12.43 9.27 13.83
C ASP A 55 11.22 8.36 13.52
N GLY A 56 11.26 7.58 12.45
CA GLY A 56 10.14 6.73 11.99
C GLY A 56 9.71 5.62 12.96
N ARG A 57 10.43 5.43 14.06
CA ARG A 57 10.00 4.55 15.18
C ARG A 57 8.87 5.16 16.00
N ASP A 58 8.68 6.48 15.94
CA ASP A 58 7.49 7.11 16.49
C ASP A 58 6.28 6.76 15.59
N PRO A 59 5.24 6.12 16.15
CA PRO A 59 4.05 5.73 15.37
C PRO A 59 3.36 6.91 14.69
N ALA A 60 3.42 8.12 15.25
CA ALA A 60 2.82 9.29 14.67
C ALA A 60 3.59 9.75 13.42
N ILE A 61 4.93 9.75 13.46
CA ILE A 61 5.79 10.08 12.33
C ILE A 61 5.63 9.03 11.23
N HIS A 62 5.59 7.75 11.59
CA HIS A 62 5.36 6.68 10.62
C HIS A 62 3.99 6.82 9.92
N THR A 63 2.94 7.12 10.68
CA THR A 63 1.61 7.35 10.11
C THR A 63 1.61 8.57 9.18
N ALA A 64 2.20 9.69 9.61
CA ALA A 64 2.30 10.92 8.81
C ALA A 64 3.07 10.69 7.49
N TRP A 65 4.14 9.89 7.53
CA TRP A 65 4.88 9.47 6.33
C TRP A 65 3.99 8.72 5.35
N LEU A 66 3.23 7.72 5.83
CA LEU A 66 2.34 6.93 4.97
C LEU A 66 1.19 7.78 4.39
N GLU A 67 0.63 8.68 5.19
CA GLU A 67 -0.39 9.63 4.73
C GLU A 67 0.17 10.60 3.69
N PHE A 68 1.38 11.09 3.88
CA PHE A 68 2.08 11.92 2.89
C PHE A 68 2.31 11.16 1.59
N VAL A 69 2.77 9.91 1.66
CA VAL A 69 2.99 9.08 0.46
C VAL A 69 1.68 8.85 -0.28
N LEU A 70 0.63 8.44 0.41
CA LEU A 70 -0.66 8.14 -0.21
C LEU A 70 -1.37 9.40 -0.73
N GLY A 71 -1.45 10.45 0.09
CA GLY A 71 -2.20 11.66 -0.22
C GLY A 71 -1.44 12.61 -1.15
N THR A 72 -0.15 12.88 -0.85
CA THR A 72 0.62 13.90 -1.56
C THR A 72 1.45 13.32 -2.70
N ALA A 73 2.22 12.26 -2.44
CA ALA A 73 3.13 11.74 -3.46
C ALA A 73 2.41 10.90 -4.53
N LEU A 74 1.37 10.16 -4.15
CA LEU A 74 0.53 9.37 -5.05
C LEU A 74 -0.76 10.10 -5.45
N GLU A 75 -0.98 11.32 -4.92
CA GLU A 75 -2.11 12.18 -5.26
C GLU A 75 -3.49 11.52 -5.07
N TYR A 76 -3.61 10.60 -4.10
CA TYR A 76 -4.90 9.99 -3.80
C TYR A 76 -5.83 11.02 -3.18
N PRO A 77 -7.03 11.27 -3.75
CA PRO A 77 -8.02 12.17 -3.15
C PRO A 77 -8.45 11.66 -1.77
N GLU A 78 -8.61 12.58 -0.80
CA GLU A 78 -9.00 12.24 0.57
C GLU A 78 -10.30 11.43 0.64
N ASN A 79 -11.29 11.74 -0.21
CA ASN A 79 -12.56 11.01 -0.28
C ASN A 79 -12.45 9.62 -0.90
N HIS A 80 -11.30 9.25 -1.48
CA HIS A 80 -11.03 7.91 -2.02
C HIS A 80 -10.19 7.05 -1.07
N LEU A 81 -9.53 7.67 -0.10
CA LEU A 81 -8.72 7.00 0.92
C LEU A 81 -9.48 7.02 2.25
N LEU A 82 -10.06 5.90 2.61
CA LEU A 82 -10.88 5.76 3.81
C LEU A 82 -10.08 5.14 4.95
N SER A 83 -10.32 5.59 6.18
CA SER A 83 -9.73 5.04 7.40
C SER A 83 -10.74 4.95 8.54
N GLY A 84 -10.47 4.09 9.52
CA GLY A 84 -11.22 4.00 10.77
C GLY A 84 -12.72 3.75 10.60
N GLN A 85 -13.55 4.67 11.08
CA GLN A 85 -15.01 4.54 11.05
C GLN A 85 -15.64 4.80 9.67
N ALA A 86 -14.88 5.34 8.73
CA ALA A 86 -15.35 5.61 7.37
C ALA A 86 -15.39 4.34 6.48
N PHE A 87 -15.00 3.17 7.01
CA PHE A 87 -15.02 1.94 6.24
C PHE A 87 -16.45 1.50 5.87
N PRO A 88 -16.66 1.08 4.63
CA PRO A 88 -17.88 0.34 4.27
C PRO A 88 -18.02 -0.93 5.13
N PRO A 89 -19.23 -1.38 5.41
CA PRO A 89 -19.44 -2.64 6.13
C PRO A 89 -18.89 -3.83 5.32
N GLY A 90 -18.46 -4.87 6.04
CA GLY A 90 -17.97 -6.11 5.42
C GLY A 90 -16.47 -6.14 5.11
N LEU A 91 -15.71 -5.17 5.59
CA LEU A 91 -14.24 -5.18 5.46
C LEU A 91 -13.53 -5.76 6.70
N ASP A 92 -14.29 -6.22 7.68
CA ASP A 92 -13.79 -6.93 8.84
C ASP A 92 -13.81 -8.43 8.56
N VAL A 93 -12.72 -9.13 8.79
CA VAL A 93 -12.65 -10.58 8.66
C VAL A 93 -12.35 -11.20 10.01
N ARG A 94 -13.27 -12.01 10.51
CA ARG A 94 -13.07 -12.76 11.75
C ARG A 94 -12.27 -14.03 11.48
N VAL A 95 -11.28 -14.29 12.32
CA VAL A 95 -10.48 -15.53 12.37
C VAL A 95 -10.83 -16.28 13.66
N PRO A 96 -11.87 -17.13 13.64
CA PRO A 96 -12.43 -17.71 14.87
C PRO A 96 -11.44 -18.54 15.66
N GLU A 97 -10.55 -19.27 14.97
CA GLU A 97 -9.55 -20.17 15.56
C GLU A 97 -8.56 -19.41 16.45
N HIS A 98 -8.40 -18.09 16.21
CA HIS A 98 -7.49 -17.24 16.95
C HIS A 98 -8.21 -16.13 17.74
N ASN A 99 -9.55 -16.11 17.69
CA ASN A 99 -10.38 -15.07 18.30
C ASN A 99 -9.92 -13.65 17.91
N GLU A 100 -9.58 -13.47 16.64
CA GLU A 100 -9.05 -12.23 16.10
C GLU A 100 -9.95 -11.67 14.98
N ILE A 101 -9.99 -10.34 14.87
CA ILE A 101 -10.67 -9.64 13.78
C ILE A 101 -9.62 -8.85 13.00
N LEU A 102 -9.48 -9.18 11.73
CA LEU A 102 -8.61 -8.46 10.82
C LEU A 102 -9.34 -7.25 10.25
N ARG A 103 -8.62 -6.14 10.17
CA ARG A 103 -9.06 -4.88 9.55
C ARG A 103 -7.91 -4.27 8.76
N PRO A 104 -8.17 -3.65 7.60
CA PRO A 104 -7.15 -2.86 6.92
C PRO A 104 -6.87 -1.55 7.69
N THR A 105 -5.73 -0.93 7.43
CA THR A 105 -5.40 0.42 7.94
C THR A 105 -6.10 1.48 7.10
N TRP A 106 -6.06 1.33 5.77
CA TRP A 106 -6.79 2.17 4.81
C TRP A 106 -7.46 1.32 3.74
N VAL A 107 -8.45 1.93 3.12
CA VAL A 107 -9.19 1.35 2.01
C VAL A 107 -9.23 2.36 0.88
N LEU A 108 -8.80 1.95 -0.31
CA LEU A 108 -8.81 2.80 -1.48
C LEU A 108 -9.94 2.41 -2.41
N LYS A 109 -10.65 3.45 -2.89
CA LYS A 109 -11.74 3.36 -3.86
C LYS A 109 -11.36 4.07 -5.15
N ALA A 110 -11.89 3.63 -6.27
CA ALA A 110 -11.67 4.31 -7.57
C ALA A 110 -12.48 5.61 -7.69
N SER A 111 -13.61 5.70 -6.97
CA SER A 111 -14.45 6.90 -6.84
C SER A 111 -15.24 6.80 -5.54
N GLU A 112 -15.92 7.88 -5.14
CA GLU A 112 -16.71 7.94 -3.91
C GLU A 112 -17.76 6.83 -3.81
N GLU A 113 -18.44 6.54 -4.93
CA GLU A 113 -19.49 5.51 -5.01
C GLU A 113 -18.97 4.11 -5.36
N ALA A 114 -17.69 3.98 -5.71
CA ALA A 114 -17.12 2.71 -6.13
C ALA A 114 -16.93 1.74 -4.95
N GLN A 115 -16.96 0.45 -5.27
CA GLN A 115 -16.53 -0.59 -4.34
C GLN A 115 -15.02 -0.47 -4.04
N PRO A 116 -14.59 -0.91 -2.84
CA PRO A 116 -13.18 -0.97 -2.50
C PRO A 116 -12.36 -1.72 -3.56
N ARG A 117 -11.23 -1.15 -3.95
CA ARG A 117 -10.32 -1.73 -4.96
C ARG A 117 -9.03 -2.23 -4.36
N LEU A 118 -8.58 -1.60 -3.28
CA LEU A 118 -7.34 -1.97 -2.63
C LEU A 118 -7.47 -1.82 -1.12
N LEU A 119 -7.03 -2.83 -0.39
CA LEU A 119 -6.83 -2.79 1.06
C LEU A 119 -5.36 -2.49 1.35
N PHE A 120 -5.13 -1.59 2.28
CA PHE A 120 -3.80 -1.21 2.72
C PHE A 120 -3.63 -1.56 4.20
N SER A 121 -2.56 -2.27 4.54
CA SER A 121 -2.20 -2.56 5.93
C SER A 121 -0.79 -2.06 6.22
N ALA A 122 -0.69 -1.15 7.17
CA ALA A 122 0.57 -0.63 7.67
C ALA A 122 0.97 -1.32 8.96
N TYR A 123 2.25 -1.58 9.10
CA TYR A 123 2.88 -2.15 10.28
C TYR A 123 4.04 -1.27 10.74
N PRO A 124 4.48 -1.39 12.00
CA PRO A 124 5.66 -0.66 12.44
C PRO A 124 6.90 -0.97 11.60
N PRO A 125 7.85 -0.02 11.45
CA PRO A 125 9.04 -0.19 10.60
C PRO A 125 9.90 -1.42 10.91
N GLU A 126 9.91 -1.87 12.17
CA GLU A 126 10.67 -3.05 12.58
C GLU A 126 9.97 -4.39 12.30
N GLN A 127 8.69 -4.35 11.92
CA GLN A 127 7.93 -5.56 11.64
C GLN A 127 8.27 -6.11 10.26
N SER A 128 8.94 -7.27 10.21
CA SER A 128 9.13 -7.98 8.95
C SER A 128 7.79 -8.41 8.36
N LEU A 129 7.58 -8.16 7.08
CA LEU A 129 6.33 -8.48 6.36
C LEU A 129 6.12 -9.99 6.19
N ASP A 130 7.19 -10.78 6.25
CA ASP A 130 7.16 -12.24 6.08
C ASP A 130 7.20 -13.02 7.41
N ARG A 131 7.41 -12.34 8.53
CA ARG A 131 7.44 -12.97 9.85
C ARG A 131 6.17 -12.69 10.62
N ALA A 132 5.85 -13.59 11.56
CA ALA A 132 4.69 -13.44 12.43
C ALA A 132 4.67 -12.09 13.14
N VAL A 133 3.50 -11.46 13.17
CA VAL A 133 3.30 -10.17 13.86
C VAL A 133 3.50 -10.39 15.37
N MET A 134 4.38 -9.57 15.96
CA MET A 134 4.71 -9.65 17.36
C MET A 134 3.50 -9.27 18.24
N GLY A 135 3.34 -9.96 19.38
CA GLY A 135 2.27 -9.66 20.34
C GLY A 135 0.87 -10.12 19.96
N MET A 136 0.65 -10.64 18.75
CA MET A 136 -0.65 -11.14 18.32
C MET A 136 -0.84 -12.61 18.68
N ALA A 137 -2.08 -13.02 18.95
CA ALA A 137 -2.43 -14.41 19.26
C ALA A 137 -2.24 -15.31 18.04
N TRP A 138 -2.68 -14.85 16.89
CA TRP A 138 -2.44 -15.52 15.61
C TRP A 138 -1.03 -15.23 15.09
N LYS A 139 -0.19 -16.26 15.07
CA LYS A 139 1.22 -16.18 14.63
C LYS A 139 1.34 -16.18 13.09
N ALA A 140 0.61 -15.26 12.45
CA ALA A 140 0.67 -15.06 11.01
C ALA A 140 1.47 -13.81 10.65
N SER A 141 2.14 -13.84 9.49
CA SER A 141 2.82 -12.67 8.94
C SER A 141 1.84 -11.62 8.42
N PRO A 142 2.27 -10.34 8.29
CA PRO A 142 1.49 -9.30 7.61
C PRO A 142 0.94 -9.75 6.25
N ALA A 143 1.78 -10.40 5.43
CA ALA A 143 1.37 -10.93 4.13
C ALA A 143 0.23 -11.97 4.25
N THR A 144 0.35 -12.93 5.18
CA THR A 144 -0.70 -13.94 5.41
C THR A 144 -2.00 -13.32 5.90
N ARG A 145 -1.92 -12.31 6.78
CA ARG A 145 -3.08 -11.55 7.27
C ARG A 145 -3.79 -10.81 6.14
N MET A 146 -3.02 -10.17 5.25
CA MET A 146 -3.57 -9.50 4.07
C MET A 146 -4.25 -10.50 3.14
N MET A 147 -3.64 -11.65 2.86
CA MET A 147 -4.28 -12.70 2.04
C MET A 147 -5.62 -13.14 2.62
N THR A 148 -5.71 -13.30 3.94
CA THR A 148 -6.97 -13.67 4.62
C THR A 148 -8.00 -12.55 4.52
N LEU A 149 -7.59 -11.29 4.64
CA LEU A 149 -8.46 -10.13 4.41
C LEU A 149 -9.01 -10.11 2.99
N LEU A 150 -8.17 -10.29 1.98
CA LEU A 150 -8.58 -10.29 0.57
C LEU A 150 -9.58 -11.42 0.27
N HIS A 151 -9.32 -12.62 0.78
CA HIS A 151 -10.24 -13.74 0.62
C HIS A 151 -11.57 -13.51 1.32
N GLY A 152 -11.56 -12.95 2.52
CA GLY A 152 -12.79 -12.73 3.30
C GLY A 152 -13.64 -11.57 2.81
N THR A 153 -13.00 -10.53 2.23
CA THR A 153 -13.68 -9.31 1.73
C THR A 153 -14.00 -9.36 0.24
N GLY A 154 -13.31 -10.19 -0.53
CA GLY A 154 -13.41 -10.21 -1.99
C GLY A 154 -12.76 -9.02 -2.69
N VAL A 155 -12.04 -8.16 -1.96
CA VAL A 155 -11.29 -7.04 -2.56
C VAL A 155 -10.09 -7.58 -3.34
N PRO A 156 -9.86 -7.14 -4.59
CA PRO A 156 -8.91 -7.82 -5.49
C PRO A 156 -7.44 -7.52 -5.19
N LEU A 157 -7.13 -6.41 -4.54
CA LEU A 157 -5.75 -5.96 -4.33
C LEU A 157 -5.48 -5.68 -2.85
N GLY A 158 -4.28 -6.03 -2.41
CA GLY A 158 -3.77 -5.72 -1.08
C GLY A 158 -2.35 -5.16 -1.15
N LEU A 159 -2.09 -4.14 -0.36
CA LEU A 159 -0.77 -3.56 -0.15
C LEU A 159 -0.41 -3.68 1.33
N VAL A 160 0.78 -4.16 1.59
CA VAL A 160 1.33 -4.28 2.95
C VAL A 160 2.65 -3.53 3.00
N THR A 161 2.82 -2.71 4.02
CA THR A 161 4.06 -1.95 4.25
C THR A 161 4.44 -1.88 5.72
N ASN A 162 5.67 -1.58 5.95
CA ASN A 162 6.27 -1.29 7.26
C ASN A 162 7.17 -0.05 7.17
#